data_54d44e6a2b7b2f72688eba5cf614fdb6
#
_entry.id   54d44e6a2b7b2f72688eba5cf614fdb6
#
_cell.length_a   1.000
_cell.length_b   1.000
_cell.length_c   1.000
_cell.angle_alpha   90.00
_cell.angle_beta   90.00
_cell.angle_gamma   90.00
#
_symmetry.space_group_name_H-M   'P 1'
#
loop_
_entity.id
_entity.type
_entity.pdbx_description
1 polymer ?
#
loop_
_entity_poly.entity_id
_entity_poly.type
_entity_poly.pdbx_seq_one_letter_code
_entity_poly.pdbx_strand_id
1 'polypeptide(L)'
;GLMAIRLGVRMGMTVIATTRRESARPVLNEAGAAHVVIDDGRIETKVRALAPGGVDGALELVGIPVLGDTLRCVRPGGMVSFTGSLTEVWTMKDFSPFGLIPSTVGLTVYHGQSWDLPASVLQDVLDAVAAGEMTVPIASVFHGLAQVPDAHRALDSHAVPGKSVVVLD
;
A
#
# COMPACT_ATOMS: atom_id res chain seq x y z
N GLY A 1 0.22 1.85 3.01
CA GLY A 1 -0.49 0.56 3.02
C GLY A 1 -1.79 0.57 3.80
N LEU A 2 -1.79 0.86 5.12
CA LEU A 2 -3.00 0.69 5.97
C LEU A 2 -4.21 1.51 5.48
N MET A 3 -4.01 2.78 5.11
CA MET A 3 -5.12 3.58 4.56
C MET A 3 -5.64 3.04 3.23
N ALA A 4 -4.76 2.49 2.38
CA ALA A 4 -5.21 1.88 1.12
C ALA A 4 -6.10 0.65 1.37
N ILE A 5 -5.78 -0.16 2.39
CA ILE A 5 -6.62 -1.29 2.81
C ILE A 5 -8.00 -0.77 3.25
N ARG A 6 -8.05 0.19 4.17
CA ARG A 6 -9.31 0.75 4.70
C ARG A 6 -10.18 1.37 3.61
N LEU A 7 -9.56 2.13 2.70
CA LEU A 7 -10.27 2.72 1.57
C LEU A 7 -10.79 1.66 0.60
N GLY A 8 -9.97 0.66 0.26
CA GLY A 8 -10.40 -0.45 -0.59
C GLY A 8 -11.60 -1.20 -0.01
N VAL A 9 -11.57 -1.51 1.29
CA VAL A 9 -12.70 -2.14 2.00
C VAL A 9 -13.94 -1.26 1.99
N ARG A 10 -13.78 0.05 2.26
CA ARG A 10 -14.91 1.01 2.20
C ARG A 10 -15.51 1.10 0.80
N MET A 11 -14.72 0.89 -0.24
CA MET A 11 -15.17 0.80 -1.63
C MET A 11 -15.76 -0.57 -2.02
N GLY A 12 -15.91 -1.49 -1.06
CA GLY A 12 -16.44 -2.84 -1.28
C GLY A 12 -15.47 -3.83 -1.89
N MET A 13 -14.17 -3.54 -1.88
CA MET A 13 -13.15 -4.45 -2.43
C MET A 13 -12.78 -5.54 -1.43
N THR A 14 -12.50 -6.74 -1.92
CA THR A 14 -11.81 -7.79 -1.17
C THR A 14 -10.31 -7.51 -1.25
N VAL A 15 -9.70 -7.13 -0.13
CA VAL A 15 -8.31 -6.70 -0.10
C VAL A 15 -7.40 -7.84 0.37
N ILE A 16 -6.37 -8.15 -0.45
CA ILE A 16 -5.24 -9.00 -0.07
C ILE A 16 -4.07 -8.07 0.24
N ALA A 17 -3.61 -8.06 1.49
CA ALA A 17 -2.45 -7.28 1.88
C ALA A 17 -1.18 -8.14 1.90
N THR A 18 -0.04 -7.56 1.53
CA THR A 18 1.26 -8.24 1.60
C THR A 18 2.17 -7.57 2.62
N THR A 19 2.98 -8.36 3.28
CA THR A 19 3.99 -7.87 4.24
C THR A 19 5.14 -8.87 4.38
N ARG A 20 6.34 -8.39 4.63
CA ARG A 20 7.50 -9.26 4.97
C ARG A 20 7.52 -9.69 6.44
N ARG A 21 6.67 -9.11 7.28
CA ARG A 21 6.69 -9.32 8.73
C ARG A 21 5.41 -9.99 9.21
N GLU A 22 5.54 -11.18 9.79
CA GLU A 22 4.39 -11.87 10.40
C GLU A 22 3.77 -11.03 11.52
N SER A 23 4.57 -10.27 12.27
CA SER A 23 4.09 -9.37 13.32
C SER A 23 3.17 -8.25 12.84
N ALA A 24 3.14 -7.96 11.53
CA ALA A 24 2.23 -6.98 10.97
C ALA A 24 0.84 -7.55 10.64
N ARG A 25 0.66 -8.88 10.66
CA ARG A 25 -0.62 -9.53 10.33
C ARG A 25 -1.80 -9.00 11.14
N PRO A 26 -1.72 -8.85 12.47
CA PRO A 26 -2.87 -8.37 13.24
C PRO A 26 -3.34 -6.98 12.79
N VAL A 27 -2.43 -6.02 12.61
CA VAL A 27 -2.79 -4.66 12.21
C VAL A 27 -3.33 -4.58 10.77
N LEU A 28 -2.88 -5.46 9.87
CA LEU A 28 -3.41 -5.55 8.51
C LEU A 28 -4.83 -6.14 8.49
N ASN A 29 -5.08 -7.17 9.31
CA ASN A 29 -6.42 -7.73 9.50
C ASN A 29 -7.38 -6.70 10.14
N GLU A 30 -6.92 -5.99 11.18
CA GLU A 30 -7.68 -4.90 11.81
C GLU A 30 -7.99 -3.77 10.82
N ALA A 31 -7.10 -3.49 9.88
CA ALA A 31 -7.36 -2.54 8.79
C ALA A 31 -8.42 -3.01 7.81
N GLY A 32 -8.84 -4.29 7.86
CA GLY A 32 -9.88 -4.89 7.04
C GLY A 32 -9.36 -5.75 5.88
N ALA A 33 -8.06 -6.10 5.85
CA ALA A 33 -7.57 -7.05 4.85
C ALA A 33 -8.26 -8.41 5.03
N ALA A 34 -8.91 -8.90 3.98
CA ALA A 34 -9.54 -10.22 3.97
C ALA A 34 -8.49 -11.34 4.05
N HIS A 35 -7.33 -11.09 3.46
CA HIS A 35 -6.20 -12.00 3.49
C HIS A 35 -4.89 -11.23 3.70
N VAL A 36 -3.96 -11.83 4.45
CA VAL A 36 -2.60 -11.32 4.61
C VAL A 36 -1.60 -12.36 4.13
N VAL A 37 -0.83 -12.00 3.12
CA VAL A 37 0.21 -12.83 2.51
C VAL A 37 1.58 -12.36 3.01
N ILE A 38 2.36 -13.32 3.52
CA ILE A 38 3.75 -13.04 3.87
C ILE A 38 4.60 -13.10 2.60
N ASP A 39 5.23 -11.97 2.31
CA ASP A 39 6.13 -11.80 1.17
C ASP A 39 7.52 -12.34 1.54
N ASP A 40 7.85 -13.46 0.96
CA ASP A 40 9.16 -14.12 0.99
C ASP A 40 9.89 -14.01 -0.37
N GLY A 41 9.46 -13.08 -1.23
CA GLY A 41 9.97 -12.86 -2.56
C GLY A 41 9.19 -13.57 -3.67
N ARG A 42 8.07 -14.25 -3.33
CA ARG A 42 7.19 -14.95 -4.28
C ARG A 42 5.74 -14.88 -3.82
N ILE A 43 5.13 -13.70 -3.95
CA ILE A 43 3.73 -13.52 -3.55
C ILE A 43 2.76 -14.09 -4.61
N GLU A 44 3.14 -14.19 -5.87
CA GLU A 44 2.27 -14.65 -6.96
C GLU A 44 1.58 -15.97 -6.62
N THR A 45 2.35 -17.01 -6.26
CA THR A 45 1.79 -18.33 -5.95
C THR A 45 0.77 -18.26 -4.82
N LYS A 46 1.06 -17.48 -3.79
CA LYS A 46 0.18 -17.33 -2.61
C LYS A 46 -1.07 -16.54 -2.94
N VAL A 47 -0.94 -15.45 -3.70
CA VAL A 47 -2.08 -14.65 -4.17
C VAL A 47 -2.95 -15.46 -5.13
N ARG A 48 -2.35 -16.22 -6.06
CA ARG A 48 -3.09 -17.09 -6.98
C ARG A 48 -3.81 -18.24 -6.26
N ALA A 49 -3.30 -18.70 -5.12
CA ALA A 49 -4.03 -19.68 -4.31
C ALA A 49 -5.31 -19.08 -3.70
N LEU A 50 -5.33 -17.78 -3.40
CA LEU A 50 -6.51 -17.06 -2.89
C LEU A 50 -7.42 -16.56 -4.01
N ALA A 51 -6.85 -16.18 -5.14
CA ALA A 51 -7.54 -15.68 -6.34
C ALA A 51 -6.99 -16.39 -7.58
N PRO A 52 -7.48 -17.58 -7.95
CA PRO A 52 -6.89 -18.39 -9.03
C PRO A 52 -6.81 -17.70 -10.39
N GLY A 53 -7.80 -16.83 -10.70
CA GLY A 53 -7.80 -15.99 -11.89
C GLY A 53 -6.85 -14.79 -11.84
N GLY A 54 -6.30 -14.48 -10.68
CA GLY A 54 -5.60 -13.26 -10.35
C GLY A 54 -6.51 -12.18 -9.78
N VAL A 55 -5.91 -11.17 -9.17
CA VAL A 55 -6.63 -10.00 -8.62
C VAL A 55 -6.98 -9.01 -9.74
N ASP A 56 -8.03 -8.21 -9.54
CA ASP A 56 -8.46 -7.18 -10.52
C ASP A 56 -7.45 -6.05 -10.67
N GLY A 57 -6.78 -5.70 -9.58
CA GLY A 57 -5.78 -4.65 -9.56
C GLY A 57 -4.82 -4.80 -8.40
N ALA A 58 -3.66 -4.17 -8.50
CA ALA A 58 -2.68 -4.10 -7.43
C ALA A 58 -2.13 -2.68 -7.27
N LEU A 59 -1.93 -2.29 -6.01
CA LEU A 59 -1.24 -1.06 -5.65
C LEU A 59 0.18 -1.42 -5.20
N GLU A 60 1.16 -1.07 -6.02
CA GLU A 60 2.56 -1.35 -5.76
C GLU A 60 3.22 -0.17 -5.01
N LEU A 61 3.64 -0.41 -3.78
CA LEU A 61 4.20 0.60 -2.87
C LEU A 61 5.66 0.33 -2.48
N VAL A 62 6.18 -0.84 -2.83
CA VAL A 62 7.54 -1.26 -2.43
C VAL A 62 8.57 -0.84 -3.47
N GLY A 63 8.28 -1.06 -4.73
CA GLY A 63 9.13 -0.59 -5.82
C GLY A 63 9.55 -1.66 -6.82
N ILE A 64 10.50 -1.28 -7.66
CA ILE A 64 10.98 -2.05 -8.81
C ILE A 64 11.36 -3.50 -8.50
N PRO A 65 12.06 -3.82 -7.38
CA PRO A 65 12.49 -5.20 -7.13
C PRO A 65 11.36 -6.23 -7.03
N VAL A 66 10.14 -5.80 -6.66
CA VAL A 66 8.99 -6.71 -6.51
C VAL A 66 7.95 -6.54 -7.62
N LEU A 67 8.10 -5.54 -8.48
CA LEU A 67 7.12 -5.18 -9.51
C LEU A 67 6.74 -6.36 -10.41
N GLY A 68 7.71 -7.15 -10.84
CA GLY A 68 7.47 -8.30 -11.71
C GLY A 68 6.58 -9.37 -11.06
N ASP A 69 6.77 -9.59 -9.77
CA ASP A 69 5.96 -10.54 -9.01
C ASP A 69 4.54 -10.00 -8.78
N THR A 70 4.43 -8.70 -8.46
CA THR A 70 3.14 -7.99 -8.35
C THR A 70 2.34 -8.05 -9.66
N LEU A 71 2.99 -7.81 -10.81
CA LEU A 71 2.34 -7.90 -12.12
C LEU A 71 1.75 -9.28 -12.40
N ARG A 72 2.43 -10.35 -11.99
CA ARG A 72 1.95 -11.73 -12.15
C ARG A 72 0.77 -12.09 -11.25
N CYS A 73 0.54 -11.32 -10.20
CA CYS A 73 -0.65 -11.51 -9.35
C CYS A 73 -1.95 -11.06 -10.03
N VAL A 74 -1.86 -10.15 -11.00
CA VAL A 74 -3.02 -9.50 -11.63
C VAL A 74 -3.57 -10.37 -12.78
N ARG A 75 -4.90 -10.38 -12.91
CA ARG A 75 -5.59 -11.10 -13.98
C ARG A 75 -5.41 -10.40 -15.34
N PRO A 76 -5.61 -11.10 -16.46
CA PRO A 76 -5.74 -10.47 -17.77
C PRO A 76 -6.80 -9.35 -17.75
N GLY A 77 -6.48 -8.20 -18.33
CA GLY A 77 -7.32 -7.00 -18.32
C GLY A 77 -7.30 -6.21 -17.00
N GLY A 78 -6.58 -6.68 -15.99
CA GLY A 78 -6.38 -5.94 -14.75
C GLY A 78 -5.21 -4.95 -14.83
N MET A 79 -4.94 -4.23 -13.73
CA MET A 79 -3.96 -3.15 -13.72
C MET A 79 -3.13 -3.12 -12.44
N VAL A 80 -1.85 -2.81 -12.58
CA VAL A 80 -0.96 -2.44 -11.47
C VAL A 80 -0.78 -0.93 -11.47
N SER A 81 -1.06 -0.28 -10.34
CA SER A 81 -0.70 1.11 -10.08
C SER A 81 0.62 1.13 -9.29
N PHE A 82 1.69 1.56 -9.93
CA PHE A 82 2.99 1.74 -9.32
C PHE A 82 3.06 3.13 -8.69
N THR A 83 3.14 3.19 -7.36
CA THR A 83 2.93 4.45 -6.62
C THR A 83 4.07 4.74 -5.64
N GLY A 84 4.89 3.76 -5.29
CA GLY A 84 5.93 3.91 -4.28
C GLY A 84 7.25 3.26 -4.64
N SER A 85 8.33 3.74 -4.00
CA SER A 85 9.67 3.17 -4.12
C SER A 85 10.38 3.20 -2.77
N LEU A 86 9.93 2.34 -1.85
CA LEU A 86 10.57 2.19 -0.53
C LEU A 86 11.99 1.62 -0.61
N THR A 87 12.34 1.02 -1.74
CA THR A 87 13.66 0.42 -1.97
C THR A 87 14.68 1.39 -2.53
N GLU A 88 14.28 2.65 -2.83
CA GLU A 88 15.12 3.66 -3.48
C GLU A 88 15.72 3.23 -4.84
N VAL A 89 15.22 2.14 -5.42
CA VAL A 89 15.59 1.68 -6.75
C VAL A 89 14.66 2.33 -7.77
N TRP A 90 15.17 3.31 -8.51
CA TRP A 90 14.39 4.15 -9.42
C TRP A 90 14.44 3.68 -10.88
N THR A 91 15.38 2.83 -11.23
CA THR A 91 15.58 2.38 -12.60
C THR A 91 15.65 0.86 -12.65
N MET A 92 15.13 0.29 -13.72
CA MET A 92 15.24 -1.14 -14.02
C MET A 92 16.27 -1.32 -15.14
N LYS A 93 17.37 -1.99 -14.80
CA LYS A 93 18.37 -2.36 -15.80
C LYS A 93 17.79 -3.45 -16.73
N ASP A 94 18.13 -3.36 -18.01
CA ASP A 94 17.75 -4.35 -19.03
C ASP A 94 16.21 -4.59 -19.08
N PHE A 95 15.43 -3.52 -18.98
CA PHE A 95 13.98 -3.59 -19.04
C PHE A 95 13.48 -4.12 -20.38
N SER A 96 12.72 -5.20 -20.33
CA SER A 96 11.99 -5.75 -21.47
C SER A 96 10.48 -5.79 -21.15
N PRO A 97 9.63 -5.04 -21.84
CA PRO A 97 8.18 -5.11 -21.64
C PRO A 97 7.62 -6.52 -21.78
N PHE A 98 8.06 -7.26 -22.81
CA PHE A 98 7.62 -8.64 -23.05
C PHE A 98 8.07 -9.62 -21.96
N GLY A 99 9.20 -9.34 -21.31
CA GLY A 99 9.70 -10.19 -20.22
C GLY A 99 9.10 -9.87 -18.87
N LEU A 100 8.65 -8.62 -18.66
CA LEU A 100 8.17 -8.17 -17.36
C LEU A 100 6.64 -8.16 -17.23
N ILE A 101 5.93 -7.65 -18.27
CA ILE A 101 4.50 -7.37 -18.20
C ILE A 101 3.73 -8.57 -18.78
N PRO A 102 2.90 -9.28 -17.98
CA PRO A 102 2.08 -10.35 -18.50
C PRO A 102 1.10 -9.83 -19.56
N SER A 103 0.72 -10.72 -20.49
CA SER A 103 -0.20 -10.36 -21.58
C SER A 103 -1.48 -9.73 -21.05
N THR A 104 -1.85 -8.58 -21.60
CA THR A 104 -3.06 -7.81 -21.28
C THR A 104 -3.13 -7.24 -19.86
N VAL A 105 -2.07 -7.30 -19.05
CA VAL A 105 -2.00 -6.61 -17.77
C VAL A 105 -1.52 -5.17 -17.99
N GLY A 106 -2.24 -4.21 -17.43
CA GLY A 106 -1.85 -2.80 -17.46
C GLY A 106 -0.82 -2.47 -16.37
N LEU A 107 0.14 -1.61 -16.69
CA LEU A 107 1.02 -0.97 -15.72
C LEU A 107 0.87 0.54 -15.85
N THR A 108 0.49 1.19 -14.75
CA THR A 108 0.42 2.65 -14.67
C THR A 108 1.29 3.15 -13.53
N VAL A 109 1.75 4.39 -13.65
CA VAL A 109 2.47 5.08 -12.59
C VAL A 109 1.60 6.23 -12.09
N TYR A 110 1.53 6.40 -10.78
CA TYR A 110 0.83 7.51 -10.17
C TYR A 110 1.80 8.39 -9.37
N HIS A 111 1.95 9.63 -9.82
CA HIS A 111 2.72 10.68 -9.16
C HIS A 111 1.77 11.69 -8.50
N GLY A 112 0.97 11.26 -7.55
CA GLY A 112 -0.11 12.05 -6.98
C GLY A 112 0.24 13.50 -6.66
N GLN A 113 -0.60 14.40 -7.14
CA GLN A 113 -0.58 15.83 -6.81
C GLN A 113 -1.83 16.17 -6.02
N SER A 114 -1.79 17.26 -5.25
CA SER A 114 -2.92 17.65 -4.39
C SER A 114 -4.19 17.96 -5.17
N TRP A 115 -4.08 18.37 -6.42
CA TRP A 115 -5.22 18.65 -7.30
C TRP A 115 -5.81 17.42 -8.01
N ASP A 116 -5.14 16.27 -7.94
CA ASP A 116 -5.64 15.02 -8.54
C ASP A 116 -6.74 14.38 -7.70
N LEU A 117 -6.78 14.71 -6.40
CA LEU A 117 -7.78 14.20 -5.50
C LEU A 117 -8.99 15.15 -5.47
N PRO A 118 -10.18 14.74 -5.92
CA PRO A 118 -11.38 15.54 -5.78
C PRO A 118 -11.64 15.91 -4.31
N ALA A 119 -11.94 17.18 -4.04
CA ALA A 119 -12.19 17.66 -2.68
C ALA A 119 -13.29 16.85 -1.97
N SER A 120 -14.31 16.41 -2.71
CA SER A 120 -15.39 15.58 -2.18
C SER A 120 -14.89 14.24 -1.63
N VAL A 121 -13.95 13.58 -2.32
CA VAL A 121 -13.38 12.29 -1.85
C VAL A 121 -12.61 12.48 -0.54
N LEU A 122 -11.84 13.58 -0.44
CA LEU A 122 -11.14 13.89 0.81
C LEU A 122 -12.14 14.22 1.92
N GLN A 123 -13.20 15.00 1.62
CA GLN A 123 -14.24 15.35 2.60
C GLN A 123 -14.96 14.11 3.10
N ASP A 124 -15.35 13.18 2.22
CA ASP A 124 -15.98 11.90 2.60
C ASP A 124 -15.13 11.09 3.58
N VAL A 125 -13.81 11.10 3.39
CA VAL A 125 -12.87 10.43 4.31
C VAL A 125 -12.81 11.14 5.65
N LEU A 126 -12.75 12.48 5.66
CA LEU A 126 -12.73 13.29 6.89
C LEU A 126 -14.02 13.13 7.68
N ASP A 127 -15.16 13.13 7.01
CA ASP A 127 -16.48 12.93 7.63
C ASP A 127 -16.60 11.53 8.24
N ALA A 128 -16.11 10.50 7.52
CA ALA A 128 -16.08 9.14 8.04
C ALA A 128 -15.18 9.00 9.28
N VAL A 129 -14.05 9.71 9.31
CA VAL A 129 -13.17 9.74 10.49
C VAL A 129 -13.86 10.48 11.65
N ALA A 130 -14.50 11.62 11.39
CA ALA A 130 -15.22 12.39 12.41
C ALA A 130 -16.40 11.62 13.00
N ALA A 131 -17.09 10.82 12.18
CA ALA A 131 -18.18 9.94 12.59
C ALA A 131 -17.70 8.66 13.32
N GLY A 132 -16.41 8.41 13.39
CA GLY A 132 -15.86 7.16 13.97
C GLY A 132 -16.02 5.92 13.09
N GLU A 133 -16.48 6.07 11.85
CA GLU A 133 -16.63 4.98 10.88
C GLU A 133 -15.30 4.53 10.29
N MET A 134 -14.29 5.41 10.34
CA MET A 134 -12.93 5.12 9.86
C MET A 134 -11.92 5.64 10.88
N THR A 135 -10.85 4.89 11.11
CA THR A 135 -9.73 5.32 11.95
C THR A 135 -8.50 5.60 11.11
N VAL A 136 -7.73 6.63 11.48
CA VAL A 136 -6.40 6.88 10.92
C VAL A 136 -5.37 6.14 11.76
N PRO A 137 -4.51 5.30 11.16
CA PRO A 137 -3.51 4.55 11.90
C PRO A 137 -2.37 5.49 12.35
N ILE A 138 -2.47 6.06 13.54
CA ILE A 138 -1.41 6.86 14.18
C ILE A 138 -0.53 5.91 14.98
N ALA A 139 0.74 5.83 14.63
CA ALA A 139 1.73 5.01 15.32
C ALA A 139 2.34 5.75 16.52
N SER A 140 2.64 7.04 16.33
CA SER A 140 3.31 7.85 17.35
C SER A 140 2.91 9.32 17.20
N VAL A 141 2.79 10.01 18.33
CA VAL A 141 2.55 11.45 18.40
C VAL A 141 3.73 12.10 19.11
N PHE A 142 4.26 13.14 18.52
CA PHE A 142 5.35 13.96 19.05
C PHE A 142 4.86 15.40 19.20
N HIS A 143 5.45 16.18 20.09
CA HIS A 143 5.03 17.55 20.38
C HIS A 143 6.15 18.54 20.15
N GLY A 144 5.85 19.59 19.38
CA GLY A 144 6.78 20.67 19.06
C GLY A 144 7.88 20.27 18.07
N LEU A 145 8.46 21.25 17.41
CA LEU A 145 9.49 21.05 16.38
C LEU A 145 10.77 20.38 16.93
N ALA A 146 11.04 20.51 18.21
CA ALA A 146 12.22 19.89 18.83
C ALA A 146 12.18 18.34 18.77
N GLN A 147 11.01 17.74 18.65
CA GLN A 147 10.86 16.28 18.57
C GLN A 147 10.83 15.73 17.14
N VAL A 148 10.96 16.56 16.12
CA VAL A 148 11.04 16.10 14.73
C VAL A 148 12.14 15.06 14.49
N PRO A 149 13.38 15.20 15.04
CA PRO A 149 14.40 14.17 14.89
C PRO A 149 14.00 12.83 15.54
N ASP A 150 13.24 12.85 16.62
CA ASP A 150 12.73 11.64 17.29
C ASP A 150 11.66 10.96 16.42
N ALA A 151 10.77 11.75 15.80
CA ALA A 151 9.78 11.26 14.86
C ALA A 151 10.41 10.56 13.65
N HIS A 152 11.51 11.14 13.10
CA HIS A 152 12.27 10.51 12.02
C HIS A 152 12.89 9.18 12.47
N ARG A 153 13.54 9.15 13.64
CA ARG A 153 14.12 7.90 14.18
C ARG A 153 13.06 6.82 14.40
N ALA A 154 11.89 7.21 14.90
CA ALA A 154 10.78 6.27 15.07
C ALA A 154 10.28 5.71 13.74
N LEU A 155 10.20 6.55 12.70
CA LEU A 155 9.82 6.13 11.36
C LEU A 155 10.85 5.15 10.76
N ASP A 156 12.14 5.45 10.87
CA ASP A 156 13.24 4.63 10.36
C ASP A 156 13.34 3.28 11.08
N SER A 157 12.97 3.23 12.36
CA SER A 157 12.94 1.98 13.11
C SER A 157 11.90 0.99 12.62
N HIS A 158 10.87 1.45 11.92
CA HIS A 158 9.72 0.66 11.45
C HIS A 158 9.06 -0.18 12.56
N ALA A 159 9.20 0.23 13.81
CA ALA A 159 8.77 -0.55 14.97
C ALA A 159 7.23 -0.68 15.03
N VAL A 160 6.52 0.40 14.72
CA VAL A 160 5.05 0.44 14.79
C VAL A 160 4.49 0.87 13.43
N PRO A 161 3.57 0.07 12.84
CA PRO A 161 2.89 0.45 11.60
C PRO A 161 1.93 1.63 11.83
N GLY A 162 2.01 2.64 10.98
CA GLY A 162 1.13 3.81 11.06
C GLY A 162 1.83 5.09 10.66
N LYS A 163 1.20 6.22 10.97
CA LYS A 163 1.72 7.56 10.73
C LYS A 163 2.39 8.10 12.00
N SER A 164 3.58 8.67 11.87
CA SER A 164 4.16 9.52 12.90
C SER A 164 3.65 10.94 12.70
N VAL A 165 3.13 11.55 13.75
CA VAL A 165 2.55 12.90 13.71
C VAL A 165 3.30 13.79 14.68
N VAL A 166 3.66 14.99 14.25
CA VAL A 166 4.18 16.06 15.11
C VAL A 166 3.10 17.12 15.27
N VAL A 167 2.63 17.29 16.50
CA VAL A 167 1.65 18.34 16.85
C VAL A 167 2.45 19.61 17.16
N LEU A 168 2.07 20.70 16.52
CA LEU A 168 2.64 22.02 16.77
C LEU A 168 1.73 22.74 17.78
N ASP A 169 2.33 23.23 18.85
CA ASP A 169 1.64 24.02 19.88
C ASP A 169 1.41 25.45 19.38
#